data_3028bc48c146531f3149ddb2ebc6ee68
#
_entry.id   3028bc48c146531f3149ddb2ebc6ee68
#
_cell.length_a   1.000
_cell.length_b   1.000
_cell.length_c   1.000
_cell.angle_alpha   90.00
_cell.angle_beta   90.00
_cell.angle_gamma   90.00
#
_symmetry.space_group_name_H-M   'P 1'
#
loop_
_entity.id
_entity.type
_entity.pdbx_description
1 polymer ?
#
loop_
_entity_poly.entity_id
_entity_poly.type
_entity_poly.pdbx_seq_one_letter_code
_entity_poly.pdbx_strand_id
1 'polypeptide(L)' 'READYMVGGFFEAQSAHWAAAEMDWFEDLLEEQDVDILAWAFGTAAVPPRLEGAQMQLLKKLDFVEVTK' A
#
# COMPACT_ATOMS: atom_id res chain seq x y z
N ARG A 1 6.61 -13.33 -1.36
CA ARG A 1 7.29 -12.15 -1.88
C ARG A 1 7.08 -10.97 -0.99
N GLU A 2 8.02 -10.05 -1.09
CA GLU A 2 8.02 -8.92 -0.17
C GLU A 2 6.80 -8.03 -0.36
N ALA A 3 6.42 -7.79 -1.63
CA ALA A 3 5.27 -6.93 -1.88
C ALA A 3 3.98 -7.57 -1.38
N ASP A 4 3.83 -8.87 -1.59
CA ASP A 4 2.64 -9.57 -1.12
C ASP A 4 2.53 -9.50 0.40
N TYR A 5 3.65 -9.70 1.07
CA TYR A 5 3.68 -9.66 2.52
C TYR A 5 3.33 -8.25 3.03
N MET A 6 3.92 -7.24 2.41
CA MET A 6 3.67 -5.86 2.80
C MET A 6 2.23 -5.46 2.56
N VAL A 7 1.70 -5.78 1.39
CA VAL A 7 0.33 -5.42 1.02
C VAL A 7 -0.66 -6.16 1.91
N GLY A 8 -0.40 -7.43 2.21
CA GLY A 8 -1.27 -8.19 3.10
C GLY A 8 -1.31 -7.60 4.50
N GLY A 9 -0.15 -7.20 5.02
CA GLY A 9 -0.10 -6.56 6.33
C GLY A 9 -0.84 -5.22 6.35
N PHE A 10 -0.69 -4.45 5.29
CA PHE A 10 -1.39 -3.19 5.17
C PHE A 10 -2.90 -3.41 5.17
N PHE A 11 -3.37 -4.39 4.40
CA PHE A 11 -4.79 -4.71 4.34
C PHE A 11 -5.30 -5.10 5.73
N GLU A 12 -4.59 -5.97 6.42
CA GLU A 12 -5.03 -6.42 7.74
C GLU A 12 -5.08 -5.27 8.73
N ALA A 13 -4.13 -4.35 8.64
CA ALA A 13 -4.06 -3.26 9.59
C ALA A 13 -5.15 -2.21 9.35
N GLN A 14 -5.56 -2.02 8.10
CA GLN A 14 -6.38 -0.87 7.74
C GLN A 14 -7.77 -1.21 7.26
N SER A 15 -8.00 -2.42 6.75
CA SER A 15 -9.25 -2.71 6.02
C SER A 15 -10.49 -2.62 6.90
N ALA A 16 -10.37 -2.80 8.19
CA ALA A 16 -11.52 -2.73 9.09
C ALA A 16 -12.20 -1.37 9.06
N HIS A 17 -11.47 -0.34 8.64
CA HIS A 17 -11.99 1.03 8.61
C HIS A 17 -12.32 1.51 7.20
N TRP A 18 -12.25 0.64 6.21
CA TRP A 18 -12.38 1.07 4.82
C TRP A 18 -13.83 1.09 4.37
N ALA A 19 -14.18 2.18 3.69
CA ALA A 19 -15.42 2.26 2.93
C ALA A 19 -15.17 1.74 1.51
N ALA A 20 -16.21 1.78 0.68
CA ALA A 20 -16.13 1.25 -0.68
C ALA A 20 -15.03 1.93 -1.50
N ALA A 21 -14.88 3.24 -1.31
CA ALA A 21 -13.86 3.98 -2.08
C ALA A 21 -12.45 3.50 -1.74
N GLU A 22 -12.19 3.22 -0.47
CA GLU A 22 -10.88 2.72 -0.07
C GLU A 22 -10.64 1.32 -0.61
N MET A 23 -11.66 0.49 -0.64
CA MET A 23 -11.52 -0.84 -1.23
C MET A 23 -11.23 -0.76 -2.72
N ASP A 24 -11.89 0.16 -3.43
CA ASP A 24 -11.63 0.36 -4.85
C ASP A 24 -10.18 0.78 -5.07
N TRP A 25 -9.68 1.69 -4.25
CA TRP A 25 -8.29 2.11 -4.32
C TRP A 25 -7.35 0.92 -4.14
N PHE A 26 -7.65 0.08 -3.16
CA PHE A 26 -6.81 -1.07 -2.88
C PHE A 26 -6.81 -2.06 -4.05
N GLU A 27 -7.97 -2.27 -4.66
CA GLU A 27 -8.05 -3.16 -5.81
C GLU A 27 -7.24 -2.61 -6.98
N ASP A 28 -7.29 -1.29 -7.20
CA ASP A 28 -6.48 -0.66 -8.23
C ASP A 28 -4.99 -0.86 -7.94
N LEU A 29 -4.61 -0.72 -6.68
CA LEU A 29 -3.21 -0.92 -6.29
C LEU A 29 -2.76 -2.34 -6.59
N LEU A 30 -3.61 -3.32 -6.32
CA LEU A 30 -3.25 -4.72 -6.52
C LEU A 30 -3.02 -5.08 -7.98
N GLU A 31 -3.49 -4.25 -8.91
CA GLU A 31 -3.26 -4.48 -10.33
C GLU A 31 -1.89 -4.02 -10.78
N GLU A 32 -1.16 -3.30 -9.92
CA GLU A 32 0.17 -2.84 -10.27
C GLU A 32 1.20 -3.93 -9.99
N GLN A 33 2.37 -3.76 -10.61
CA GLN A 33 3.43 -4.73 -10.42
C GLN A 33 4.07 -4.56 -9.04
N ASP A 34 4.55 -5.68 -8.50
CA ASP A 34 5.15 -5.69 -7.17
C ASP A 34 6.27 -4.66 -7.03
N VAL A 35 7.12 -4.57 -8.05
CA VAL A 35 8.24 -3.63 -7.97
C VAL A 35 7.78 -2.19 -7.89
N ASP A 36 6.68 -1.88 -8.55
CA ASP A 36 6.13 -0.52 -8.52
C ASP A 36 5.55 -0.22 -7.14
N ILE A 37 4.79 -1.16 -6.59
CA ILE A 37 4.20 -0.98 -5.27
C ILE A 37 5.29 -0.76 -4.22
N LEU A 38 6.34 -1.56 -4.28
CA LEU A 38 7.46 -1.40 -3.35
C LEU A 38 8.15 -0.06 -3.51
N ALA A 39 8.35 0.37 -4.75
CA ALA A 39 9.00 1.65 -5.01
C ALA A 39 8.19 2.81 -4.44
N TRP A 40 6.88 2.75 -4.57
CA TRP A 40 6.02 3.79 -4.02
C TRP A 40 6.03 3.78 -2.51
N ALA A 41 5.95 2.60 -1.91
CA ALA A 41 5.92 2.47 -0.46
C ALA A 41 7.22 2.98 0.17
N PHE A 42 8.35 2.73 -0.48
CA PHE A 42 9.64 3.14 0.05
C PHE A 42 10.06 4.53 -0.42
N GLY A 43 9.27 5.13 -1.30
CA GLY A 43 9.53 6.49 -1.74
C GLY A 43 10.61 6.62 -2.80
N THR A 44 10.94 5.55 -3.50
CA THR A 44 11.97 5.58 -4.54
C THR A 44 11.41 5.91 -5.92
N ALA A 45 10.08 5.98 -6.05
CA ALA A 45 9.43 6.36 -7.29
C ALA A 45 8.19 7.19 -6.97
N ALA A 46 7.82 8.08 -7.90
CA ALA A 46 6.65 8.94 -7.72
C ALA A 46 5.37 8.12 -7.88
N VAL A 47 4.41 8.39 -7.02
CA VAL A 47 3.11 7.71 -7.07
C VAL A 47 2.25 8.35 -8.15
N PRO A 48 1.58 7.54 -9.00
CA PRO A 48 0.64 8.11 -9.96
C PRO A 48 -0.49 8.86 -9.25
N PRO A 49 -0.96 9.97 -9.83
CA PRO A 49 -2.00 10.76 -9.15
C PRO A 49 -3.24 9.96 -8.79
N ARG A 50 -3.63 8.97 -9.60
CA ARG A 50 -4.83 8.18 -9.32
C ARG A 50 -4.70 7.34 -8.06
N LEU A 51 -3.48 7.09 -7.62
CA LEU A 51 -3.25 6.27 -6.43
C LEU A 51 -2.84 7.11 -5.22
N GLU A 52 -2.65 8.41 -5.40
CA GLU A 52 -2.31 9.27 -4.28
C GLU A 52 -3.52 9.52 -3.39
N GLY A 53 -3.26 9.78 -2.12
CA GLY A 53 -4.29 10.06 -1.15
C GLY A 53 -3.91 9.54 0.21
N ALA A 54 -4.88 9.59 1.13
CA ALA A 54 -4.65 9.19 2.51
C ALA A 54 -4.20 7.74 2.62
N GLN A 55 -4.77 6.87 1.77
CA GLN A 55 -4.44 5.44 1.82
C GLN A 55 -2.98 5.22 1.43
N MET A 56 -2.51 5.91 0.39
CA MET A 56 -1.11 5.79 -0.01
C MET A 56 -0.18 6.30 1.08
N GLN A 57 -0.56 7.38 1.77
CA GLN A 57 0.27 7.89 2.85
C GLN A 57 0.37 6.88 3.98
N LEU A 58 -0.71 6.18 4.27
CA LEU A 58 -0.69 5.13 5.28
C LEU A 58 0.22 3.98 4.86
N LEU A 59 0.19 3.61 3.59
CA LEU A 59 1.06 2.56 3.10
C LEU A 59 2.52 2.96 3.23
N LYS A 60 2.83 4.21 2.93
CA LYS A 60 4.22 4.69 2.98
C LYS A 60 4.79 4.71 4.39
N LYS A 61 3.93 4.76 5.41
CA LYS A 61 4.42 4.75 6.79
C LYS A 61 5.07 3.43 7.16
N LEU A 62 4.60 2.33 6.58
CA LEU A 62 5.17 0.99 6.80
C LEU A 62 5.14 0.57 8.27
N ASP A 63 4.29 1.19 9.08
CA ASP A 63 4.25 0.88 10.52
C ASP A 63 3.50 -0.41 10.81
N PHE A 64 2.89 -0.99 9.78
CA PHE A 64 2.22 -2.28 9.87
C PHE A 64 3.17 -3.43 9.50
N VAL A 65 4.39 -3.11 9.05
CA VAL A 65 5.39 -4.09 8.66
C VAL A 65 6.37 -4.26 9.81
N GLU A 66 6.59 -5.52 10.16
CA GLU A 66 7.56 -5.83 11.20
C GLU A 66 8.97 -5.66 10.63
N VAL A 67 9.73 -4.76 11.23
CA VAL A 67 11.08 -4.48 10.78
C VAL A 67 12.08 -5.12 11.72
N THR A 68 12.94 -5.94 11.16
CA THR A 68 13.99 -6.59 11.92
C THR A 68 15.32 -5.91 11.61
N LYS A 69 15.99 -5.50 12.65
CA LYS A 69 17.27 -4.82 12.48
C LYS A 69 18.42 -5.75 12.72
#